data_48779c185b2ca06a34f3ad314f7315dc
#
_entry.id   48779c185b2ca06a34f3ad314f7315dc
#
_cell.length_a   1.000
_cell.length_b   1.000
_cell.length_c   1.000
_cell.angle_alpha   90.00
_cell.angle_beta   90.00
_cell.angle_gamma   90.00
#
_symmetry.space_group_name_H-M   'P 1'
#
loop_
_entity.id
_entity.type
_entity.pdbx_description
1 polymer ?
#
loop_
_entity_poly.entity_id
_entity_poly.type
_entity_poly.pdbx_seq_one_letter_code
_entity_poly.pdbx_strand_id
1 'polypeptide(L)'
;MDTTLKGVVIDMNFEATFKPMYIGKMLVKNRLVVPAMDSAMCEEDGTIGKMACDYYGSRAEGGFGLVITEIAAVDEKAPGMPGQPRLYSDEYLPGLKNLARAIHNGGAKL
;
A
#
# COMPACT_ATOMS: atom_id res chain seq x y z
N MET A 1 -24.26 8.81 0.88
CA MET A 1 -24.08 9.57 -0.37
C MET A 1 -25.26 9.26 -1.27
N ASP A 2 -26.08 10.26 -1.53
CA ASP A 2 -27.32 10.08 -2.27
C ASP A 2 -27.07 10.49 -3.73
N THR A 3 -27.11 9.53 -4.65
CA THR A 3 -26.88 9.80 -6.07
C THR A 3 -28.19 9.55 -6.82
N THR A 4 -28.83 10.63 -7.26
CA THR A 4 -30.08 10.57 -8.01
C THR A 4 -29.79 10.50 -9.52
N LEU A 5 -30.04 9.38 -10.14
CA LEU A 5 -30.06 9.21 -11.60
C LEU A 5 -31.49 8.95 -12.05
N LYS A 6 -32.10 9.90 -12.82
CA LYS A 6 -33.43 9.79 -13.41
C LYS A 6 -34.57 9.45 -12.42
N GLY A 7 -34.55 10.04 -11.22
CA GLY A 7 -35.61 9.83 -10.22
C GLY A 7 -35.50 8.51 -9.46
N VAL A 8 -34.41 7.75 -9.65
CA VAL A 8 -34.09 6.56 -8.86
C VAL A 8 -33.11 6.95 -7.77
N VAL A 9 -33.50 6.83 -6.52
CA VAL A 9 -32.59 6.93 -5.37
C VAL A 9 -31.85 5.59 -5.26
N ILE A 10 -30.55 5.59 -5.53
CA ILE A 10 -29.71 4.43 -5.29
C ILE A 10 -29.10 4.60 -3.90
N ASP A 11 -29.61 3.88 -2.94
CA ASP A 11 -28.99 3.76 -1.62
C ASP A 11 -27.77 2.86 -1.76
N MET A 12 -26.58 3.49 -1.85
CA MET A 12 -25.30 2.79 -1.94
C MET A 12 -24.81 2.45 -0.53
N ASN A 13 -25.12 1.26 -0.07
CA ASN A 13 -24.62 0.73 1.20
C ASN A 13 -23.27 0.04 1.00
N PHE A 14 -22.20 0.70 1.43
CA PHE A 14 -20.84 0.15 1.42
C PHE A 14 -20.47 -0.64 2.68
N GLU A 15 -21.44 -1.04 3.49
CA GLU A 15 -21.20 -1.69 4.77
C GLU A 15 -20.27 -2.91 4.65
N ALA A 16 -20.46 -3.75 3.62
CA ALA A 16 -19.62 -4.92 3.39
C ALA A 16 -18.16 -4.56 3.11
N THR A 17 -17.89 -3.44 2.43
CA THR A 17 -16.55 -2.96 2.09
C THR A 17 -15.76 -2.57 3.33
N PHE A 18 -16.44 -2.01 4.33
CA PHE A 18 -15.81 -1.52 5.55
C PHE A 18 -15.79 -2.52 6.70
N LYS A 19 -16.36 -3.72 6.51
CA LYS A 19 -16.27 -4.80 7.51
C LYS A 19 -14.85 -5.35 7.56
N PRO A 20 -14.30 -5.57 8.78
CA PRO A 20 -13.02 -6.24 8.93
C PRO A 20 -13.07 -7.67 8.39
N MET A 21 -11.92 -8.19 7.99
CA MET A 21 -11.78 -9.58 7.56
C MET A 21 -10.40 -10.12 7.91
N TYR A 22 -10.29 -11.44 7.93
CA TYR A 22 -9.02 -12.13 8.09
C TYR A 22 -8.46 -12.58 6.73
N ILE A 23 -7.15 -12.37 6.55
CA ILE A 23 -6.34 -12.98 5.49
C ILE A 23 -5.39 -13.94 6.20
N GLY A 24 -5.71 -15.23 6.21
CA GLY A 24 -5.05 -16.19 7.08
C GLY A 24 -5.25 -15.80 8.56
N LYS A 25 -4.15 -15.47 9.26
CA LYS A 25 -4.16 -15.01 10.66
C LYS A 25 -4.12 -13.48 10.80
N MET A 26 -3.98 -12.76 9.69
CA MET A 26 -3.87 -11.31 9.69
C MET A 26 -5.24 -10.67 9.61
N LEU A 27 -5.60 -9.90 10.64
CA LEU A 27 -6.82 -9.08 10.63
C LEU A 27 -6.57 -7.79 9.87
N VAL A 28 -7.36 -7.51 8.84
CA VAL A 28 -7.43 -6.22 8.14
C VAL A 28 -8.71 -5.49 8.49
N LYS A 29 -8.62 -4.16 8.67
CA LYS A 29 -9.74 -3.34 9.17
C LYS A 29 -10.92 -3.21 8.21
N ASN A 30 -10.69 -3.42 6.91
CA ASN A 30 -11.71 -3.39 5.87
C ASN A 30 -11.23 -4.15 4.62
N ARG A 31 -12.03 -4.15 3.56
CA ARG A 31 -11.77 -4.88 2.31
C ARG A 31 -11.18 -4.02 1.20
N LEU A 32 -10.75 -2.81 1.52
CA LEU A 32 -10.06 -1.93 0.58
C LEU A 32 -8.57 -2.25 0.56
N VAL A 33 -8.06 -2.55 -0.62
CA VAL A 33 -6.66 -2.93 -0.85
C VAL A 33 -6.03 -2.01 -1.87
N VAL A 34 -4.86 -1.46 -1.56
CA VAL A 34 -3.99 -0.85 -2.58
C VAL A 34 -3.27 -2.00 -3.28
N PRO A 35 -3.55 -2.25 -4.57
CA PRO A 35 -2.89 -3.33 -5.31
C PRO A 35 -1.44 -2.99 -5.61
N ALA A 36 -0.66 -4.02 -5.92
CA ALA A 36 0.71 -3.85 -6.39
C ALA A 36 0.73 -3.13 -7.74
N MET A 37 1.29 -1.93 -7.75
CA MET A 37 1.48 -1.11 -8.95
C MET A 37 2.86 -0.48 -8.90
N ASP A 38 3.57 -0.54 -10.02
CA ASP A 38 4.90 0.05 -10.13
C ASP A 38 4.80 1.58 -10.06
N SER A 39 5.29 2.15 -8.98
CA SER A 39 5.19 3.58 -8.70
C SER A 39 6.48 4.35 -9.01
N ALA A 40 7.61 3.64 -9.06
CA ALA A 40 8.94 4.22 -9.21
C ALA A 40 9.23 5.37 -8.21
N MET A 41 8.74 5.24 -6.98
CA MET A 41 8.85 6.28 -5.94
C MET A 41 10.05 6.07 -5.01
N CYS A 42 10.83 5.01 -5.23
CA CYS A 42 12.08 4.79 -4.49
C CYS A 42 13.23 5.61 -5.09
N GLU A 43 14.34 5.68 -4.38
CA GLU A 43 15.56 6.29 -4.88
C GLU A 43 16.13 5.47 -6.06
N GLU A 44 17.00 6.06 -6.87
CA GLU A 44 17.59 5.38 -8.04
C GLU A 44 18.35 4.09 -7.66
N ASP A 45 18.95 4.07 -6.48
CA ASP A 45 19.66 2.90 -5.94
C ASP A 45 18.74 1.82 -5.35
N GLY A 46 17.43 2.03 -5.41
CA GLY A 46 16.41 1.11 -4.86
C GLY A 46 16.15 1.26 -3.37
N THR A 47 16.74 2.25 -2.71
CA THR A 47 16.43 2.59 -1.32
C THR A 47 15.03 3.18 -1.23
N ILE A 48 14.26 2.73 -0.26
CA ILE A 48 12.94 3.29 0.05
C ILE A 48 13.13 4.59 0.82
N GLY A 49 12.93 5.70 0.14
CA GLY A 49 13.06 7.04 0.68
C GLY A 49 11.74 7.63 1.17
N LYS A 50 11.79 8.93 1.46
CA LYS A 50 10.62 9.67 1.98
C LYS A 50 9.45 9.67 1.00
N MET A 51 9.70 9.83 -0.29
CA MET A 51 8.65 9.90 -1.31
C MET A 51 7.80 8.62 -1.32
N ALA A 52 8.42 7.45 -1.30
CA ALA A 52 7.71 6.18 -1.24
C ALA A 52 6.93 6.04 0.09
N CYS A 53 7.53 6.41 1.22
CA CYS A 53 6.85 6.39 2.51
C CYS A 53 5.62 7.31 2.53
N ASP A 54 5.71 8.52 1.99
CA ASP A 54 4.60 9.46 1.91
C ASP A 54 3.50 8.94 0.96
N TYR A 55 3.90 8.39 -0.19
CA TYR A 55 2.98 7.83 -1.19
C TYR A 55 2.11 6.69 -0.62
N TYR A 56 2.73 5.71 0.02
CA TYR A 56 2.02 4.58 0.60
C TYR A 56 1.34 4.92 1.93
N GLY A 57 1.98 5.77 2.76
CA GLY A 57 1.43 6.24 4.02
C GLY A 57 0.13 7.01 3.84
N SER A 58 0.05 7.91 2.85
CA SER A 58 -1.17 8.68 2.56
C SER A 58 -2.36 7.79 2.17
N ARG A 59 -2.11 6.67 1.51
CA ARG A 59 -3.16 5.68 1.18
C ARG A 59 -3.66 4.96 2.42
N ALA A 60 -2.74 4.59 3.30
CA ALA A 60 -3.09 3.98 4.58
C ALA A 60 -3.92 4.94 5.45
N GLU A 61 -3.50 6.21 5.55
CA GLU A 61 -4.24 7.27 6.25
C GLU A 61 -5.60 7.54 5.61
N GLY A 62 -5.70 7.42 4.28
CA GLY A 62 -6.94 7.55 3.52
C GLY A 62 -7.96 6.43 3.76
N GLY A 63 -7.59 5.39 4.54
CA GLY A 63 -8.53 4.38 5.00
C GLY A 63 -8.37 2.98 4.44
N PHE A 64 -7.41 2.72 3.56
CA PHE A 64 -7.15 1.38 3.06
C PHE A 64 -6.76 0.42 4.19
N GLY A 65 -7.27 -0.82 4.14
CA GLY A 65 -6.99 -1.85 5.14
C GLY A 65 -5.68 -2.60 4.89
N LEU A 66 -5.31 -2.74 3.62
CA LEU A 66 -4.08 -3.41 3.19
C LEU A 66 -3.40 -2.60 2.08
N VAL A 67 -2.10 -2.50 2.15
CA VAL A 67 -1.26 -1.93 1.10
C VAL A 67 -0.31 -3.00 0.60
N ILE A 68 -0.37 -3.31 -0.69
CA ILE A 68 0.61 -4.16 -1.37
C ILE A 68 1.51 -3.22 -2.16
N THR A 69 2.79 -3.24 -1.86
CA THR A 69 3.76 -2.38 -2.53
C THR A 69 4.06 -2.86 -3.95
N GLU A 70 4.78 -2.05 -4.67
CA GLU A 70 5.18 -2.33 -6.04
C GLU A 70 6.13 -3.52 -6.19
N ILE A 71 6.45 -3.86 -7.43
CA ILE A 71 7.47 -4.84 -7.76
C ILE A 71 8.80 -4.49 -7.10
N ALA A 72 9.50 -5.48 -6.57
CA ALA A 72 10.78 -5.31 -5.91
C ALA A 72 11.83 -6.27 -6.47
N ALA A 73 13.06 -5.78 -6.63
CA ALA A 73 14.19 -6.62 -7.02
C ALA A 73 14.64 -7.50 -5.84
N VAL A 74 14.77 -8.80 -6.09
CA VAL A 74 15.17 -9.80 -5.08
C VAL A 74 16.54 -10.42 -5.36
N ASP A 75 17.21 -9.99 -6.43
CA ASP A 75 18.55 -10.46 -6.82
C ASP A 75 19.37 -9.28 -7.36
N GLU A 76 20.61 -9.16 -6.91
CA GLU A 76 21.54 -8.12 -7.34
C GLU A 76 21.81 -8.15 -8.85
N LYS A 77 21.80 -9.34 -9.46
CA LYS A 77 21.99 -9.53 -10.91
C LYS A 77 20.78 -9.11 -11.74
N ALA A 78 19.64 -8.93 -11.09
CA ALA A 78 18.40 -8.48 -11.70
C ALA A 78 17.83 -7.30 -10.88
N PRO A 79 18.52 -6.14 -10.89
CA PRO A 79 18.23 -5.05 -9.95
C PRO A 79 16.93 -4.29 -10.24
N GLY A 80 16.20 -4.68 -11.26
CA GLY A 80 14.98 -3.98 -11.66
C GLY A 80 15.28 -2.65 -12.38
N MET A 81 14.30 -1.78 -12.39
CA MET A 81 14.42 -0.44 -12.97
C MET A 81 14.77 0.60 -11.89
N PRO A 82 15.35 1.76 -12.27
CA PRO A 82 15.53 2.88 -11.35
C PRO A 82 14.20 3.26 -10.66
N GLY A 83 14.25 3.53 -9.38
CA GLY A 83 13.06 3.89 -8.59
C GLY A 83 12.24 2.70 -8.07
N GLN A 84 12.57 1.47 -8.43
CA GLN A 84 11.99 0.27 -7.85
C GLN A 84 12.74 -0.15 -6.58
N PRO A 85 12.05 -0.64 -5.53
CA PRO A 85 12.70 -1.08 -4.31
C PRO A 85 13.56 -2.32 -4.54
N ARG A 86 14.65 -2.41 -3.81
CA ARG A 86 15.54 -3.59 -3.78
C ARG A 86 15.45 -4.25 -2.42
N LEU A 87 15.36 -5.59 -2.40
CA LEU A 87 15.15 -6.38 -1.19
C LEU A 87 16.22 -7.48 -1.00
N TYR A 88 17.27 -7.47 -1.77
CA TYR A 88 18.26 -8.54 -1.77
C TYR A 88 19.44 -8.32 -0.78
N SER A 89 19.47 -7.21 -0.07
CA SER A 89 20.53 -6.88 0.89
C SER A 89 19.97 -6.19 2.13
N ASP A 90 20.62 -6.40 3.27
CA ASP A 90 20.26 -5.79 4.55
C ASP A 90 20.42 -4.27 4.56
N GLU A 91 21.17 -3.70 3.62
CA GLU A 91 21.27 -2.23 3.45
C GLU A 91 19.94 -1.55 3.17
N TYR A 92 18.97 -2.26 2.58
CA TYR A 92 17.63 -1.74 2.28
C TYR A 92 16.66 -1.83 3.47
N LEU A 93 17.00 -2.55 4.55
CA LEU A 93 16.15 -2.73 5.73
C LEU A 93 15.70 -1.43 6.41
N PRO A 94 16.55 -0.39 6.57
CA PRO A 94 16.11 0.86 7.19
C PRO A 94 14.94 1.51 6.45
N GLY A 95 15.00 1.56 5.12
CA GLY A 95 13.94 2.08 4.27
C GLY A 95 12.64 1.27 4.40
N LEU A 96 12.76 -0.06 4.37
CA LEU A 96 11.61 -0.97 4.56
C LEU A 96 10.94 -0.79 5.93
N LYS A 97 11.72 -0.63 7.00
CA LYS A 97 11.19 -0.36 8.34
C LYS A 97 10.45 0.97 8.41
N ASN A 98 10.95 2.01 7.74
CA ASN A 98 10.29 3.30 7.65
C ASN A 98 8.98 3.21 6.88
N LEU A 99 8.97 2.49 5.76
CA LEU A 99 7.77 2.23 4.98
C LEU A 99 6.71 1.48 5.79
N ALA A 100 7.10 0.39 6.44
CA ALA A 100 6.19 -0.38 7.29
C ALA A 100 5.60 0.49 8.40
N ARG A 101 6.41 1.33 9.03
CA ARG A 101 5.95 2.27 10.06
C ARG A 101 4.96 3.28 9.51
N ALA A 102 5.22 3.88 8.34
CA ALA A 102 4.32 4.85 7.71
C ALA A 102 2.95 4.22 7.41
N ILE A 103 2.94 3.01 6.84
CA ILE A 103 1.70 2.28 6.51
C ILE A 103 0.95 1.86 7.79
N HIS A 104 1.64 1.30 8.77
CA HIS A 104 1.02 0.87 10.04
C HIS A 104 0.47 2.04 10.85
N ASN A 105 1.15 3.20 10.86
CA ASN A 105 0.65 4.40 11.51
C ASN A 105 -0.65 4.91 10.88
N GLY A 106 -0.83 4.72 9.58
CA GLY A 106 -2.09 4.99 8.88
C GLY A 106 -3.18 3.93 9.11
N GLY A 107 -2.87 2.87 9.88
CA GLY A 107 -3.82 1.81 10.26
C GLY A 107 -4.01 0.71 9.22
N ALA A 108 -3.21 0.68 8.16
CA ALA A 108 -3.21 -0.41 7.19
C ALA A 108 -2.20 -1.51 7.55
N LYS A 109 -2.37 -2.68 6.93
CA LYS A 109 -1.35 -3.74 6.88
C LYS A 109 -0.50 -3.58 5.62
N LEU A 110 0.74 -4.07 5.67
CA LEU A 110 1.70 -4.12 4.58
C LEU A 110 1.97 -5.58 4.22
#